data_143476b209390628896cf71b8d5be926
#
_entry.id   143476b209390628896cf71b8d5be926
#
_cell.length_a   1.000
_cell.length_b   1.000
_cell.length_c   1.000
_cell.angle_alpha   90.00
_cell.angle_beta   90.00
_cell.angle_gamma   90.00
#
_symmetry.space_group_name_H-M   'P 1'
#
loop_
_entity.id
_entity.type
_entity.pdbx_description
1 polymer ?
#
loop_
_entity_poly.entity_id
_entity_poly.type
_entity_poly.pdbx_seq_one_letter_code
_entity_poly.pdbx_strand_id
1 'polypeptide(L)'
;MRNIISFMHMSLDGFVAGPKGEMNWIKINDEIFDQVGKRISEGDTALYGRVTYQMMESYWPGAGDKPAATKHDIKHSKWYSKVHKLVLSKAMVDKGLTNTTIISDNIADKTDEIKQ
;
A
#
# COMPACT_ATOMS: atom_id res chain seq x y z
N MET A 1 -9.77 18.33 7.95
CA MET A 1 -9.99 17.17 7.03
C MET A 1 -8.66 16.69 6.50
N ARG A 2 -8.40 15.41 6.56
CA ARG A 2 -7.15 14.82 6.07
C ARG A 2 -7.18 14.69 4.53
N ASN A 3 -6.02 14.74 3.93
CA ASN A 3 -5.89 14.63 2.48
C ASN A 3 -5.69 13.17 2.06
N ILE A 4 -6.14 12.86 0.86
CA ILE A 4 -5.79 11.61 0.19
C ILE A 4 -4.63 11.91 -0.76
N ILE A 5 -3.54 11.17 -0.61
CA ILE A 5 -2.35 11.33 -1.44
C ILE A 5 -2.16 10.06 -2.25
N SER A 6 -2.10 10.19 -3.58
CA SER A 6 -1.78 9.07 -4.47
C SER A 6 -0.31 9.15 -4.88
N PHE A 7 0.38 8.04 -4.71
CA PHE A 7 1.78 7.92 -5.12
C PHE A 7 1.96 6.68 -5.98
N MET A 8 2.56 6.85 -7.17
CA MET A 8 2.79 5.75 -8.09
C MET A 8 4.12 5.92 -8.84
N HIS A 9 4.79 4.79 -9.09
CA HIS A 9 5.84 4.74 -10.09
C HIS A 9 5.21 4.57 -11.46
N MET A 10 5.66 5.37 -12.41
CA MET A 10 5.08 5.39 -13.76
C MET A 10 6.20 5.47 -14.80
N SER A 11 6.04 4.76 -15.90
CA SER A 11 6.95 4.89 -17.04
C SER A 11 6.71 6.24 -17.75
N LEU A 12 7.67 6.64 -18.58
CA LEU A 12 7.57 7.91 -19.30
C LEU A 12 6.33 7.97 -20.21
N ASP A 13 5.91 6.84 -20.75
CA ASP A 13 4.74 6.72 -21.62
C ASP A 13 3.44 6.38 -20.87
N GLY A 14 3.46 6.44 -19.51
CA GLY A 14 2.25 6.41 -18.71
C GLY A 14 1.82 5.06 -18.16
N PHE A 15 2.65 4.02 -18.27
CA PHE A 15 2.30 2.71 -17.73
C PHE A 15 2.79 2.54 -16.29
N VAL A 16 1.98 1.89 -15.47
CA VAL A 16 2.30 1.61 -14.05
C VAL A 16 2.65 0.14 -13.82
N ALA A 17 2.33 -0.74 -14.75
CA ALA A 17 2.63 -2.18 -14.68
C ALA A 17 2.73 -2.75 -16.08
N GLY A 18 3.34 -3.92 -16.22
CA GLY A 18 3.35 -4.67 -17.47
C GLY A 18 2.01 -5.36 -17.76
N PRO A 19 1.88 -6.04 -18.90
CA PRO A 19 0.61 -6.65 -19.33
C PRO A 19 0.03 -7.68 -18.35
N LYS A 20 0.89 -8.28 -17.52
CA LYS A 20 0.49 -9.27 -16.51
C LYS A 20 0.53 -8.69 -15.09
N GLY A 21 0.57 -7.36 -14.95
CA GLY A 21 0.67 -6.69 -13.67
C GLY A 21 2.06 -6.66 -13.06
N GLU A 22 3.07 -7.14 -13.78
CA GLU A 22 4.46 -7.17 -13.30
C GLU A 22 5.04 -5.76 -13.18
N MET A 23 5.86 -5.56 -12.13
CA MET A 23 6.52 -4.28 -11.85
C MET A 23 8.05 -4.39 -11.82
N ASN A 24 8.59 -5.48 -12.34
CA ASN A 24 10.05 -5.72 -12.37
C ASN A 24 10.82 -4.77 -13.30
N TRP A 25 10.12 -4.00 -14.13
CA TRP A 25 10.72 -2.97 -14.96
C TRP A 25 11.14 -1.72 -14.16
N ILE A 26 10.61 -1.56 -12.95
CA ILE A 26 10.95 -0.42 -12.10
C ILE A 26 12.37 -0.62 -11.55
N LYS A 27 13.27 0.24 -11.95
CA LYS A 27 14.64 0.24 -11.43
C LYS A 27 14.70 1.15 -10.22
N ILE A 28 14.86 0.57 -9.06
CA ILE A 28 14.88 1.29 -7.81
C ILE A 28 16.23 1.07 -7.13
N ASN A 29 16.82 2.16 -6.62
CA ASN A 29 18.03 2.13 -5.81
C ASN A 29 17.70 2.59 -4.38
N ASP A 30 18.70 2.56 -3.50
CA ASP A 30 18.51 2.92 -2.08
C ASP A 30 18.04 4.37 -1.91
N GLU A 31 18.52 5.28 -2.75
CA GLU A 31 18.11 6.68 -2.68
C GLU A 31 16.63 6.87 -3.00
N ILE A 32 16.13 6.18 -4.04
CA ILE A 32 14.72 6.21 -4.42
C ILE A 32 13.88 5.59 -3.31
N PHE A 33 14.32 4.47 -2.74
CA PHE A 33 13.62 3.82 -1.63
C PHE A 33 13.55 4.72 -0.39
N ASP A 34 14.60 5.46 -0.08
CA ASP A 34 14.59 6.41 1.04
C ASP A 34 13.56 7.51 0.82
N GLN A 35 13.45 8.05 -0.38
CA GLN A 35 12.46 9.07 -0.72
C GLN A 35 11.03 8.51 -0.65
N VAL A 36 10.81 7.33 -1.19
CA VAL A 36 9.52 6.64 -1.13
C VAL A 36 9.12 6.38 0.32
N GLY A 37 10.06 5.86 1.11
CA GLY A 37 9.83 5.58 2.53
C GLY A 37 9.45 6.82 3.34
N LYS A 38 10.10 7.94 3.09
CA LYS A 38 9.75 9.21 3.76
C LYS A 38 8.32 9.64 3.46
N ARG A 39 7.92 9.60 2.19
CA ARG A 39 6.57 10.00 1.78
C ARG A 39 5.51 9.07 2.35
N ILE A 40 5.76 7.78 2.34
CA ILE A 40 4.81 6.78 2.85
C ILE A 40 4.69 6.86 4.36
N SER A 41 5.79 7.07 5.08
CA SER A 41 5.78 7.11 6.55
C SER A 41 5.02 8.31 7.13
N GLU A 42 4.77 9.33 6.34
CA GLU A 42 3.92 10.47 6.73
C GLU A 42 2.43 10.11 6.78
N GLY A 43 2.03 9.01 6.13
CA GLY A 43 0.66 8.54 6.13
C GLY A 43 0.32 7.72 7.37
N ASP A 44 -0.86 7.97 7.92
CA ASP A 44 -1.39 7.21 9.06
C ASP A 44 -2.37 6.11 8.64
N THR A 45 -2.79 6.13 7.39
CA THR A 45 -3.77 5.20 6.84
C THR A 45 -3.41 4.88 5.40
N ALA A 46 -3.42 3.59 5.05
CA ALA A 46 -3.19 3.12 3.70
C ALA A 46 -4.52 2.77 3.02
N LEU A 47 -4.71 3.23 1.79
CA LEU A 47 -5.92 2.99 1.02
C LEU A 47 -5.58 2.13 -0.20
N TYR A 48 -6.21 0.96 -0.30
CA TYR A 48 -5.95 0.00 -1.37
C TYR A 48 -7.23 -0.48 -2.04
N GLY A 49 -7.14 -0.83 -3.32
CA GLY A 49 -8.08 -1.74 -3.94
C GLY A 49 -7.75 -3.19 -3.56
N ARG A 50 -8.67 -4.11 -3.83
CA ARG A 50 -8.53 -5.53 -3.44
C ARG A 50 -7.24 -6.17 -3.96
N VAL A 51 -6.95 -6.03 -5.24
CA VAL A 51 -5.79 -6.69 -5.86
C VAL A 51 -4.49 -6.18 -5.26
N THR A 52 -4.36 -4.85 -5.12
CA THR A 52 -3.18 -4.24 -4.51
C THR A 52 -3.02 -4.66 -3.06
N TYR A 53 -4.12 -4.69 -2.29
CA TYR A 53 -4.08 -5.14 -0.91
C TYR A 53 -3.58 -6.59 -0.80
N GLN A 54 -4.11 -7.49 -1.61
CA GLN A 54 -3.68 -8.89 -1.60
C GLN A 54 -2.21 -9.05 -1.97
N MET A 55 -1.73 -8.26 -2.91
CA MET A 55 -0.32 -8.22 -3.29
C MET A 55 0.56 -7.74 -2.14
N MET A 56 0.14 -6.68 -1.43
CA MET A 56 0.87 -6.18 -0.26
C MET A 56 0.88 -7.20 0.88
N GLU A 57 -0.25 -7.84 1.17
CA GLU A 57 -0.33 -8.86 2.22
C GLU A 57 0.53 -10.09 1.93
N SER A 58 0.74 -10.43 0.67
CA SER A 58 1.59 -11.56 0.32
C SER A 58 3.08 -11.30 0.53
N TYR A 59 3.49 -10.05 0.60
CA TYR A 59 4.91 -9.68 0.67
C TYR A 59 5.31 -9.00 2.00
N TRP A 60 4.62 -7.93 2.40
CA TRP A 60 5.12 -7.04 3.44
C TRP A 60 5.12 -7.61 4.85
N PRO A 61 4.15 -8.41 5.31
CA PRO A 61 4.19 -8.93 6.68
C PRO A 61 5.46 -9.71 7.02
N GLY A 62 6.03 -10.42 6.04
CA GLY A 62 7.24 -11.20 6.23
C GLY A 62 8.50 -10.59 5.62
N ALA A 63 8.40 -9.43 4.99
CA ALA A 63 9.51 -8.88 4.20
C ALA A 63 10.74 -8.53 5.05
N GLY A 64 10.54 -8.02 6.26
CA GLY A 64 11.63 -7.65 7.15
C GLY A 64 12.37 -8.83 7.78
N ASP A 65 11.78 -10.01 7.74
CA ASP A 65 12.34 -11.23 8.35
C ASP A 65 13.15 -12.08 7.38
N LYS A 66 13.21 -11.68 6.11
CA LYS A 66 13.97 -12.42 5.10
C LYS A 66 15.45 -12.19 5.27
N PRO A 67 16.32 -13.21 5.02
CA PRO A 67 17.78 -13.08 5.17
C PRO A 67 18.39 -11.97 4.32
N ALA A 68 17.80 -11.68 3.15
CA ALA A 68 18.26 -10.66 2.22
C ALA A 68 17.49 -9.33 2.34
N ALA A 69 16.76 -9.11 3.44
CA ALA A 69 15.96 -7.90 3.63
C ALA A 69 16.83 -6.64 3.65
N THR A 70 16.43 -5.65 2.86
CA THR A 70 17.09 -4.33 2.83
C THR A 70 16.60 -3.47 4.01
N LYS A 71 17.26 -2.32 4.24
CA LYS A 71 16.77 -1.33 5.21
C LYS A 71 15.34 -0.89 4.89
N HIS A 72 15.05 -0.69 3.61
CA HIS A 72 13.70 -0.32 3.17
C HIS A 72 12.69 -1.43 3.48
N ASP A 73 13.03 -2.68 3.22
CA ASP A 73 12.14 -3.82 3.51
C ASP A 73 11.79 -3.86 5.00
N ILE A 74 12.76 -3.67 5.86
CA ILE A 74 12.56 -3.69 7.31
C ILE A 74 11.67 -2.52 7.75
N LYS A 75 11.98 -1.30 7.31
CA LYS A 75 11.21 -0.10 7.66
C LYS A 75 9.79 -0.15 7.15
N HIS A 76 9.61 -0.52 5.90
CA HIS A 76 8.28 -0.56 5.27
C HIS A 76 7.43 -1.69 5.87
N SER A 77 8.03 -2.83 6.16
CA SER A 77 7.34 -3.94 6.83
C SER A 77 6.82 -3.53 8.20
N LYS A 78 7.61 -2.81 9.00
CA LYS A 78 7.18 -2.28 10.29
C LYS A 78 6.04 -1.27 10.15
N TRP A 79 6.15 -0.34 9.21
CA TRP A 79 5.10 0.63 8.93
C TRP A 79 3.82 -0.08 8.49
N TYR A 80 3.93 -1.02 7.56
CA TYR A 80 2.80 -1.78 7.05
C TYR A 80 2.05 -2.53 8.15
N SER A 81 2.77 -3.10 9.11
CA SER A 81 2.16 -3.83 10.22
C SER A 81 1.38 -2.93 11.19
N LYS A 82 1.75 -1.66 11.28
CA LYS A 82 1.13 -0.70 12.21
C LYS A 82 0.05 0.16 11.58
N VAL A 83 0.17 0.46 10.29
CA VAL A 83 -0.75 1.37 9.61
C VAL A 83 -2.16 0.76 9.53
N HIS A 84 -3.17 1.58 9.70
CA HIS A 84 -4.54 1.15 9.44
C HIS A 84 -4.77 1.06 7.93
N LYS A 85 -5.37 -0.02 7.47
CA LYS A 85 -5.60 -0.28 6.05
C LYS A 85 -7.08 -0.21 5.72
N LEU A 86 -7.40 0.53 4.68
CA LEU A 86 -8.74 0.60 4.11
C LEU A 86 -8.71 -0.08 2.75
N VAL A 87 -9.60 -1.04 2.54
CA VAL A 87 -9.68 -1.77 1.28
C VAL A 87 -11.02 -1.53 0.62
N LEU A 88 -11.00 -1.00 -0.59
CA LEU A 88 -12.20 -0.79 -1.38
C LEU A 88 -12.47 -2.05 -2.20
N SER A 89 -13.51 -2.80 -1.82
CA SER A 89 -13.87 -4.04 -2.52
C SER A 89 -15.31 -4.44 -2.23
N LYS A 90 -16.03 -4.85 -3.27
CA LYS A 90 -17.36 -5.46 -3.14
C LYS A 90 -17.29 -6.96 -2.89
N ALA A 91 -16.16 -7.58 -3.22
CA ALA A 91 -16.02 -9.04 -3.18
C ALA A 91 -15.37 -9.56 -1.90
N MET A 92 -14.58 -8.74 -1.20
CA MET A 92 -13.92 -9.15 0.04
C MET A 92 -14.88 -9.09 1.21
N VAL A 93 -14.72 -10.04 2.13
CA VAL A 93 -15.44 -10.07 3.40
C VAL A 93 -14.44 -9.84 4.53
N ASP A 94 -14.81 -8.98 5.47
CA ASP A 94 -14.00 -8.75 6.67
C ASP A 94 -14.09 -9.99 7.58
N LYS A 95 -12.99 -10.73 7.66
CA LYS A 95 -12.87 -11.95 8.45
C LYS A 95 -11.85 -11.82 9.57
N GLY A 96 -11.87 -10.70 10.29
CA GLY A 96 -10.94 -10.48 11.39
C GLY A 96 -9.53 -10.11 10.92
N LEU A 97 -9.43 -9.39 9.82
CA LEU A 97 -8.14 -8.90 9.31
C LEU A 97 -7.53 -7.87 10.29
N THR A 98 -6.24 -7.97 10.50
CA THR A 98 -5.52 -7.09 11.43
C THR A 98 -5.42 -5.66 10.87
N ASN A 99 -5.87 -4.68 11.65
CA ASN A 99 -5.79 -3.24 11.29
C ASN A 99 -6.36 -2.95 9.90
N THR A 100 -7.41 -3.67 9.49
CA THR A 100 -7.96 -3.57 8.15
C THR A 100 -9.47 -3.40 8.19
N THR A 101 -9.98 -2.43 7.45
CA THR A 101 -11.42 -2.19 7.27
C THR A 101 -11.76 -2.33 5.79
N ILE A 102 -12.78 -3.11 5.48
CA ILE A 102 -13.28 -3.30 4.11
C ILE A 102 -14.45 -2.34 3.88
N ILE A 103 -14.35 -1.54 2.82
CA ILE A 103 -15.43 -0.65 2.38
C ILE A 103 -16.00 -1.20 1.09
N SER A 104 -17.24 -1.67 1.13
CA SER A 104 -17.90 -2.31 -0.01
C SER A 104 -19.03 -1.48 -0.63
N ASP A 105 -19.54 -0.48 0.08
CA ASP A 105 -20.63 0.39 -0.35
C ASP A 105 -20.44 1.80 0.20
N ASN A 106 -21.17 2.78 -0.35
CA ASN A 106 -21.14 4.18 0.08
C ASN A 106 -19.71 4.72 0.22
N ILE A 107 -18.87 4.41 -0.76
CA ILE A 107 -17.42 4.66 -0.68
C ILE A 107 -17.11 6.14 -0.44
N ALA A 108 -17.80 7.05 -1.12
CA ALA A 108 -17.57 8.47 -0.98
C ALA A 108 -17.86 8.95 0.46
N ASP A 109 -19.04 8.61 0.99
CA ASP A 109 -19.46 9.03 2.33
C ASP A 109 -18.56 8.44 3.42
N LYS A 110 -18.24 7.15 3.32
CA LYS A 110 -17.37 6.49 4.28
C LYS A 110 -15.94 7.02 4.24
N THR A 111 -15.45 7.37 3.06
CA THR A 111 -14.15 8.00 2.89
C THR A 111 -14.13 9.38 3.54
N ASP A 112 -15.17 10.17 3.34
CA ASP A 112 -15.28 11.50 3.97
C ASP A 112 -15.32 11.41 5.49
N GLU A 113 -16.02 10.44 6.08
CA GLU A 113 -16.01 10.19 7.52
C GLU A 113 -14.60 9.90 8.05
N ILE A 114 -13.84 9.09 7.35
CA ILE A 114 -12.48 8.71 7.74
C ILE A 114 -11.51 9.89 7.63
N LYS A 115 -11.69 10.77 6.67
CA LYS A 115 -10.85 11.98 6.48
C LYS A 115 -11.02 13.00 7.61
N GLN A 116 -12.09 12.92 8.35
CA GLN A 116 -12.35 13.82 9.49
C GLN A 116 -11.58 13.40 10.79
#